data_802302991366ba4a340a1def1dd0ce7f
#
_entry.id   802302991366ba4a340a1def1dd0ce7f
#
_cell.length_a   1.000
_cell.length_b   1.000
_cell.length_c   1.000
_cell.angle_alpha   90.00
_cell.angle_beta   90.00
_cell.angle_gamma   90.00
#
_symmetry.space_group_name_H-M   'P 1'
#
loop_
_entity.id
_entity.type
_entity.pdbx_description
1 polymer ?
#
loop_
_entity_poly.entity_id
_entity_poly.type
_entity_poly.pdbx_seq_one_letter_code
_entity_poly.pdbx_strand_id
1 'polypeptide(L)'
;VCEDGRVRGLLQFYGANRTGRWAGRLVQVQNLPRTYTEPLDLARELVKGRKLDALRLIYGSVPDTLSQLIRTAFVAPEGHVLIDADFSAIEARVISWLAKEQWRLEVFRTHGKIYEASASQMFGVPLELIKKGRPEYALRQKGKVAELALGYQGSTGALITMGALDMGLTEEELPDIVSRWREANKRIRDLWYSMDNAAVQVITEGGSTGVNGLLLAREYDYDNGTDCLTIRLPSGRKLYYISPGIGQNEWGRPSISYMGMDQKTKRWKRIETYGGKLVENCVQAIARDCLALSIDRLEAAGLPVVFHVHCLLYTSPSP
;
A
#
# COMPACT_ATOMS: atom_id res chain seq x y z
N VAL A 1 3.93 10.67 25.57
CA VAL A 1 4.42 12.01 25.26
C VAL A 1 5.58 12.29 26.20
N CYS A 2 6.70 12.78 25.65
CA CYS A 2 7.88 13.16 26.42
C CYS A 2 7.65 14.52 27.10
N GLU A 3 8.55 14.90 28.03
CA GLU A 3 8.44 16.16 28.77
C GLU A 3 8.44 17.40 27.86
N ASP A 4 9.13 17.34 26.75
CA ASP A 4 9.16 18.38 25.71
C ASP A 4 7.92 18.41 24.78
N GLY A 5 6.86 17.69 25.12
CA GLY A 5 5.62 17.58 24.33
C GLY A 5 5.71 16.70 23.10
N ARG A 6 6.88 16.13 22.78
CA ARG A 6 7.07 15.28 21.59
C ARG A 6 6.72 13.82 21.85
N VAL A 7 6.35 13.11 20.81
CA VAL A 7 6.18 11.66 20.84
C VAL A 7 7.30 11.04 20.01
N ARG A 8 8.05 10.11 20.61
CA ARG A 8 9.19 9.43 19.97
C ARG A 8 8.96 7.93 19.90
N GLY A 9 9.68 7.26 19.00
CA GLY A 9 9.59 5.80 18.84
C GLY A 9 8.29 5.33 18.17
N LEU A 10 7.65 6.16 17.36
CA LEU A 10 6.39 5.86 16.67
C LEU A 10 6.54 4.84 15.55
N LEU A 11 7.75 4.62 15.06
CA LEU A 11 8.02 3.76 13.92
C LEU A 11 9.06 2.70 14.27
N GLN A 12 8.80 1.48 13.86
CA GLN A 12 9.74 0.38 13.89
C GLN A 12 10.35 0.20 12.50
N PHE A 13 11.66 0.40 12.40
CA PHE A 13 12.41 0.07 11.18
C PHE A 13 12.27 -1.42 10.86
N TYR A 14 12.01 -1.73 9.59
CA TYR A 14 11.82 -3.12 9.13
C TYR A 14 10.70 -3.88 9.87
N GLY A 15 9.70 -3.19 10.40
CA GLY A 15 8.64 -3.81 11.21
C GLY A 15 7.71 -4.73 10.42
N ALA A 16 7.57 -4.53 9.12
CA ALA A 16 6.89 -5.44 8.20
C ALA A 16 7.92 -6.42 7.58
N ASN A 17 8.14 -7.55 8.21
CA ASN A 17 9.22 -8.50 7.92
C ASN A 17 9.35 -8.90 6.45
N ARG A 18 8.25 -9.04 5.70
CA ARG A 18 8.29 -9.48 4.29
C ARG A 18 8.80 -8.42 3.33
N THR A 19 8.44 -7.18 3.54
CA THR A 19 8.69 -6.08 2.60
C THR A 19 9.74 -5.10 3.10
N GLY A 20 10.03 -5.14 4.41
CA GLY A 20 10.92 -4.20 5.08
C GLY A 20 10.30 -2.82 5.30
N ARG A 21 8.98 -2.65 5.12
CA ARG A 21 8.30 -1.39 5.45
C ARG A 21 8.38 -1.11 6.94
N TRP A 22 8.38 0.17 7.30
CA TRP A 22 8.22 0.57 8.68
C TRP A 22 6.85 0.16 9.21
N ALA A 23 6.78 -0.26 10.45
CA ALA A 23 5.54 -0.52 11.15
C ALA A 23 5.29 0.56 12.21
N GLY A 24 4.05 0.96 12.39
CA GLY A 24 3.65 1.88 13.45
C GLY A 24 3.79 1.21 14.83
N ARG A 25 4.27 1.97 15.80
CA ARG A 25 4.35 1.60 17.22
C ARG A 25 3.69 2.68 18.07
N LEU A 26 3.29 2.35 19.30
CA LEU A 26 2.64 3.27 20.23
C LEU A 26 1.41 3.94 19.59
N VAL A 27 1.54 5.17 19.16
CA VAL A 27 0.51 5.87 18.40
C VAL A 27 0.71 5.55 16.91
N GLN A 28 -0.17 4.74 16.36
CA GLN A 28 -0.15 4.38 14.93
C GLN A 28 -0.79 5.50 14.11
N VAL A 29 -0.02 6.50 13.74
CA VAL A 29 -0.49 7.73 13.08
C VAL A 29 -1.29 7.43 11.79
N GLN A 30 -0.93 6.37 11.07
CA GLN A 30 -1.63 5.92 9.87
C GLN A 30 -3.08 5.49 10.13
N ASN A 31 -3.40 5.07 11.35
CA ASN A 31 -4.72 4.58 11.75
C ASN A 31 -5.58 5.62 12.46
N LEU A 32 -5.07 6.83 12.66
CA LEU A 32 -5.85 7.89 13.28
C LEU A 32 -7.03 8.29 12.38
N PRO A 33 -8.23 8.52 12.93
CA PRO A 33 -9.38 8.96 12.18
C PRO A 33 -9.13 10.24 11.41
N ARG A 34 -9.85 10.42 10.30
CA ARG A 34 -9.89 11.71 9.61
C ARG A 34 -10.73 12.69 10.42
N THR A 35 -10.40 13.97 10.34
CA THR A 35 -11.18 15.03 10.98
C THR A 35 -12.33 15.44 10.05
N TYR A 36 -13.56 15.27 10.54
CA TYR A 36 -14.80 15.73 9.88
C TYR A 36 -15.58 16.70 10.75
N THR A 37 -15.14 16.88 12.02
CA THR A 37 -15.78 17.73 13.01
C THR A 37 -15.65 19.19 12.60
N GLU A 38 -16.79 19.87 12.43
CA GLU A 38 -16.87 21.32 12.13
C GLU A 38 -17.94 21.98 13.00
N PRO A 39 -17.69 23.20 13.54
CA PRO A 39 -16.42 23.94 13.50
C PRO A 39 -15.37 23.37 14.46
N LEU A 40 -14.15 23.19 13.96
CA LEU A 40 -13.07 22.52 14.69
C LEU A 40 -12.61 23.25 15.95
N ASP A 41 -12.54 24.59 15.89
CA ASP A 41 -12.05 25.39 17.03
C ASP A 41 -13.03 25.34 18.20
N LEU A 42 -14.33 25.36 17.95
CA LEU A 42 -15.34 25.18 18.99
C LEU A 42 -15.19 23.81 19.67
N ALA A 43 -14.96 22.74 18.89
CA ALA A 43 -14.74 21.42 19.46
C ALA A 43 -13.49 21.40 20.38
N ARG A 44 -12.41 22.03 19.96
CA ARG A 44 -11.17 22.17 20.77
C ARG A 44 -11.41 22.96 22.07
N GLU A 45 -12.13 24.07 22.00
CA GLU A 45 -12.47 24.89 23.17
C GLU A 45 -13.33 24.10 24.16
N LEU A 46 -14.34 23.39 23.70
CA LEU A 46 -15.20 22.57 24.54
C LEU A 46 -14.41 21.46 25.23
N VAL A 47 -13.48 20.80 24.51
CA VAL A 47 -12.61 19.77 25.09
C VAL A 47 -11.65 20.38 26.12
N LYS A 48 -10.98 21.49 25.79
CA LYS A 48 -10.11 22.20 26.76
C LYS A 48 -10.85 22.64 28.01
N GLY A 49 -12.09 23.14 27.82
CA GLY A 49 -12.97 23.54 28.91
C GLY A 49 -13.67 22.39 29.65
N ARG A 50 -13.42 21.13 29.26
CA ARG A 50 -14.06 19.90 29.81
C ARG A 50 -15.60 19.94 29.73
N LYS A 51 -16.16 20.65 28.77
CA LYS A 51 -17.61 20.80 28.58
C LYS A 51 -18.19 19.62 27.73
N LEU A 52 -18.12 18.41 28.29
CA LEU A 52 -18.45 17.17 27.55
C LEU A 52 -19.94 17.07 27.20
N ASP A 53 -20.83 17.63 28.01
CA ASP A 53 -22.27 17.63 27.70
C ASP A 53 -22.59 18.54 26.49
N ALA A 54 -21.96 19.72 26.44
CA ALA A 54 -22.06 20.60 25.27
C ALA A 54 -21.44 19.95 24.02
N LEU A 55 -20.32 19.24 24.17
CA LEU A 55 -19.70 18.49 23.08
C LEU A 55 -20.65 17.41 22.54
N ARG A 56 -21.31 16.67 23.45
CA ARG A 56 -22.30 15.65 23.07
C ARG A 56 -23.51 16.26 22.37
N LEU A 57 -24.00 17.40 22.86
CA LEU A 57 -25.15 18.07 22.29
C LEU A 57 -24.90 18.55 20.85
N ILE A 58 -23.70 19.10 20.61
CA ILE A 58 -23.36 19.71 19.30
C ILE A 58 -22.89 18.66 18.29
N TYR A 59 -22.06 17.70 18.72
CA TYR A 59 -21.39 16.74 17.82
C TYR A 59 -21.90 15.29 17.93
N GLY A 60 -22.83 15.02 18.83
CA GLY A 60 -23.46 13.71 19.04
C GLY A 60 -22.62 12.73 19.85
N SER A 61 -21.38 12.47 19.45
CA SER A 61 -20.52 11.47 20.10
C SER A 61 -19.23 12.08 20.65
N VAL A 62 -19.08 12.07 21.96
CA VAL A 62 -17.84 12.54 22.62
C VAL A 62 -16.62 11.71 22.23
N PRO A 63 -16.65 10.35 22.26
CA PRO A 63 -15.50 9.54 21.88
C PRO A 63 -15.08 9.76 20.42
N ASP A 64 -16.06 9.86 19.50
CA ASP A 64 -15.77 10.09 18.07
C ASP A 64 -15.13 11.46 17.86
N THR A 65 -15.68 12.51 18.43
CA THR A 65 -15.11 13.87 18.36
C THR A 65 -13.69 13.91 18.93
N LEU A 66 -13.45 13.32 20.10
CA LEU A 66 -12.11 13.25 20.68
C LEU A 66 -11.12 12.52 19.76
N SER A 67 -11.53 11.41 19.15
CA SER A 67 -10.68 10.64 18.25
C SER A 67 -10.29 11.44 17.00
N GLN A 68 -11.21 12.22 16.46
CA GLN A 68 -10.97 13.10 15.30
C GLN A 68 -10.04 14.28 15.63
N LEU A 69 -10.01 14.75 16.87
CA LEU A 69 -9.15 15.85 17.31
C LEU A 69 -7.68 15.45 17.47
N ILE A 70 -7.36 14.16 17.58
CA ILE A 70 -5.97 13.69 17.84
C ILE A 70 -5.00 14.20 16.75
N ARG A 71 -5.38 14.15 15.47
CA ARG A 71 -4.52 14.65 14.38
C ARG A 71 -4.21 16.14 14.52
N THR A 72 -5.10 16.91 15.09
CA THR A 72 -4.96 18.36 15.23
C THR A 72 -3.98 18.75 16.34
N ALA A 73 -3.51 17.78 17.13
CA ALA A 73 -2.45 17.98 18.12
C ALA A 73 -1.03 17.97 17.53
N PHE A 74 -0.89 17.55 16.26
CA PHE A 74 0.38 17.64 15.55
C PHE A 74 0.59 19.06 15.05
N VAL A 75 1.48 19.78 15.71
CA VAL A 75 1.80 21.18 15.41
C VAL A 75 3.30 21.32 15.19
N ALA A 76 3.68 22.26 14.33
CA ALA A 76 5.07 22.64 14.18
C ALA A 76 5.56 23.36 15.44
N PRO A 77 6.85 23.26 15.81
CA PRO A 77 7.45 24.14 16.80
C PRO A 77 7.33 25.61 16.40
N GLU A 78 7.45 26.51 17.36
CA GLU A 78 7.46 27.95 17.07
C GLU A 78 8.56 28.30 16.06
N GLY A 79 8.23 29.16 15.10
CA GLY A 79 9.14 29.54 14.02
C GLY A 79 9.35 28.46 12.94
N HIS A 80 8.56 27.37 12.95
CA HIS A 80 8.64 26.28 11.96
C HIS A 80 7.30 26.05 11.30
N VAL A 81 7.32 25.36 10.15
CA VAL A 81 6.13 24.88 9.45
C VAL A 81 6.25 23.38 9.25
N LEU A 82 5.11 22.67 9.17
CA LEU A 82 5.08 21.28 8.71
C LEU A 82 4.80 21.27 7.22
N ILE A 83 5.67 20.65 6.46
CA ILE A 83 5.49 20.40 5.02
C ILE A 83 5.23 18.91 4.86
N ASP A 84 4.12 18.58 4.22
CA ASP A 84 3.77 17.21 3.88
C ASP A 84 3.95 16.95 2.39
N ALA A 85 4.55 15.80 2.05
CA ALA A 85 4.75 15.37 0.68
C ALA A 85 4.39 13.88 0.52
N ASP A 86 3.50 13.57 -0.41
CA ASP A 86 3.04 12.22 -0.68
C ASP A 86 3.42 11.78 -2.10
N PHE A 87 3.86 10.54 -2.23
CA PHE A 87 4.15 9.94 -3.53
C PHE A 87 2.91 9.73 -4.42
N SER A 88 1.71 9.86 -3.88
CA SER A 88 0.46 9.68 -4.62
C SER A 88 0.39 8.38 -5.43
N ALA A 89 -0.36 7.40 -4.95
CA ALA A 89 -0.55 6.09 -5.58
C ALA A 89 0.77 5.34 -5.88
N ILE A 90 1.75 5.36 -4.96
CA ILE A 90 3.09 4.81 -5.19
C ILE A 90 3.07 3.34 -5.63
N GLU A 91 2.23 2.50 -5.02
CA GLU A 91 2.15 1.08 -5.40
C GLU A 91 1.65 0.92 -6.84
N ALA A 92 0.66 1.73 -7.27
CA ALA A 92 0.20 1.72 -8.65
C ALA A 92 1.26 2.22 -9.65
N ARG A 93 2.09 3.17 -9.24
CA ARG A 93 3.25 3.63 -10.04
C ARG A 93 4.31 2.54 -10.17
N VAL A 94 4.68 1.92 -9.05
CA VAL A 94 5.71 0.87 -9.00
C VAL A 94 5.29 -0.36 -9.81
N ILE A 95 4.04 -0.85 -9.65
CA ILE A 95 3.59 -2.01 -10.43
C ILE A 95 3.53 -1.70 -11.92
N SER A 96 3.10 -0.49 -12.30
CA SER A 96 3.08 -0.07 -13.71
C SER A 96 4.48 -0.01 -14.31
N TRP A 97 5.45 0.50 -13.55
CA TRP A 97 6.85 0.55 -13.94
C TRP A 97 7.45 -0.86 -14.06
N LEU A 98 7.24 -1.70 -13.05
CA LEU A 98 7.76 -3.07 -13.02
C LEU A 98 7.17 -3.93 -14.15
N ALA A 99 5.86 -3.82 -14.41
CA ALA A 99 5.20 -4.51 -15.51
C ALA A 99 5.46 -3.88 -16.89
N LYS A 100 6.02 -2.66 -16.94
CA LYS A 100 6.16 -1.87 -18.18
C LYS A 100 4.81 -1.62 -18.86
N GLU A 101 3.74 -1.38 -18.09
CA GLU A 101 2.38 -1.10 -18.59
C GLU A 101 2.30 0.34 -19.12
N GLN A 102 2.48 0.50 -20.44
CA GLN A 102 2.78 1.80 -21.06
C GLN A 102 1.68 2.86 -20.85
N TRP A 103 0.40 2.49 -21.04
CA TRP A 103 -0.69 3.45 -20.87
C TRP A 103 -0.75 4.03 -19.46
N ARG A 104 -0.46 3.21 -18.44
CA ARG A 104 -0.41 3.65 -17.04
C ARG A 104 0.78 4.57 -16.79
N LEU A 105 1.94 4.23 -17.35
CA LEU A 105 3.13 5.08 -17.26
C LEU A 105 2.87 6.45 -17.87
N GLU A 106 2.16 6.50 -18.99
CA GLU A 106 1.79 7.77 -19.62
C GLU A 106 0.80 8.57 -18.76
N VAL A 107 -0.21 7.92 -18.17
CA VAL A 107 -1.10 8.55 -17.19
C VAL A 107 -0.31 9.20 -16.05
N PHE A 108 0.68 8.50 -15.50
CA PHE A 108 1.48 9.04 -14.40
C PHE A 108 2.47 10.13 -14.81
N ARG A 109 2.93 10.17 -16.08
CA ARG A 109 3.77 11.25 -16.61
C ARG A 109 2.98 12.52 -16.89
N THR A 110 1.71 12.40 -17.21
CA THR A 110 0.86 13.52 -17.63
C THR A 110 0.01 14.08 -16.49
N HIS A 111 -1.06 13.42 -16.15
CA HIS A 111 -2.08 13.97 -15.22
C HIS A 111 -2.28 13.18 -13.93
N GLY A 112 -1.76 11.96 -13.82
CA GLY A 112 -1.80 11.13 -12.61
C GLY A 112 -3.19 10.60 -12.20
N LYS A 113 -4.24 10.82 -12.98
CA LYS A 113 -5.63 10.43 -12.67
C LYS A 113 -5.87 8.95 -12.97
N ILE A 114 -5.20 8.07 -12.23
CA ILE A 114 -5.21 6.63 -12.54
C ILE A 114 -6.60 5.99 -12.42
N TYR A 115 -7.44 6.42 -11.48
CA TYR A 115 -8.77 5.85 -11.28
C TYR A 115 -9.72 6.18 -12.42
N GLU A 116 -9.70 7.43 -12.89
CA GLU A 116 -10.46 7.88 -14.05
C GLU A 116 -9.95 7.22 -15.34
N ALA A 117 -8.64 7.11 -15.49
CA ALA A 117 -8.03 6.47 -16.65
C ALA A 117 -8.32 4.96 -16.68
N SER A 118 -8.27 4.27 -15.54
CA SER A 118 -8.66 2.86 -15.44
C SER A 118 -10.13 2.66 -15.81
N ALA A 119 -11.02 3.51 -15.31
CA ALA A 119 -12.43 3.48 -15.69
C ALA A 119 -12.61 3.72 -17.20
N SER A 120 -11.90 4.69 -17.77
CA SER A 120 -11.89 4.95 -19.22
C SER A 120 -11.49 3.72 -20.02
N GLN A 121 -10.40 3.06 -19.64
CA GLN A 121 -9.92 1.84 -20.30
C GLN A 121 -10.90 0.66 -20.17
N MET A 122 -11.49 0.48 -19.00
CA MET A 122 -12.41 -0.63 -18.73
C MET A 122 -13.76 -0.49 -19.44
N PHE A 123 -14.29 0.75 -19.52
CA PHE A 123 -15.64 0.99 -19.99
C PHE A 123 -15.70 1.67 -21.38
N GLY A 124 -14.55 2.02 -21.98
CA GLY A 124 -14.50 2.69 -23.27
C GLY A 124 -15.08 4.11 -23.27
N VAL A 125 -15.15 4.75 -22.10
CA VAL A 125 -15.67 6.11 -21.94
C VAL A 125 -14.50 7.10 -21.97
N PRO A 126 -14.54 8.16 -22.79
CA PRO A 126 -13.50 9.19 -22.83
C PRO A 126 -13.19 9.77 -21.45
N LEU A 127 -11.91 9.94 -21.15
CA LEU A 127 -11.43 10.44 -19.85
C LEU A 127 -12.04 11.80 -19.48
N GLU A 128 -12.25 12.65 -20.48
CA GLU A 128 -12.80 14.00 -20.33
C GLU A 128 -14.24 14.00 -19.80
N LEU A 129 -14.96 12.92 -19.97
CA LEU A 129 -16.33 12.75 -19.46
C LEU A 129 -16.33 12.28 -18.00
N ILE A 130 -15.27 11.59 -17.54
CA ILE A 130 -15.17 11.05 -16.17
C ILE A 130 -14.67 12.17 -15.22
N LYS A 131 -15.46 13.21 -15.05
CA LYS A 131 -15.14 14.37 -14.19
C LYS A 131 -16.33 14.81 -13.34
N LYS A 132 -16.03 15.46 -12.22
CA LYS A 132 -17.08 16.01 -11.32
C LYS A 132 -18.10 16.84 -12.09
N GLY A 133 -19.38 16.63 -11.76
CA GLY A 133 -20.52 17.31 -12.41
C GLY A 133 -21.06 16.60 -13.64
N ARG A 134 -20.51 15.45 -14.03
CA ARG A 134 -21.05 14.60 -15.10
C ARG A 134 -21.53 13.25 -14.57
N PRO A 135 -22.55 12.63 -15.21
CA PRO A 135 -23.04 11.30 -14.81
C PRO A 135 -21.96 10.23 -14.83
N GLU A 136 -21.04 10.29 -15.82
CA GLU A 136 -19.94 9.33 -16.01
C GLU A 136 -18.91 9.36 -14.86
N TYR A 137 -18.96 10.39 -14.00
CA TYR A 137 -18.07 10.45 -12.82
C TYR A 137 -18.27 9.28 -11.86
N ALA A 138 -19.46 8.66 -11.85
CA ALA A 138 -19.71 7.44 -11.08
C ALA A 138 -18.75 6.29 -11.46
N LEU A 139 -18.29 6.20 -12.72
CA LEU A 139 -17.34 5.19 -13.19
C LEU A 139 -15.98 5.30 -12.51
N ARG A 140 -15.62 6.50 -12.02
CA ARG A 140 -14.38 6.69 -11.25
C ARG A 140 -14.34 5.81 -10.00
N GLN A 141 -15.46 5.59 -9.33
CA GLN A 141 -15.51 4.70 -8.17
C GLN A 141 -15.26 3.24 -8.57
N LYS A 142 -15.84 2.79 -9.68
CA LYS A 142 -15.57 1.46 -10.25
C LYS A 142 -14.08 1.31 -10.60
N GLY A 143 -13.49 2.31 -11.25
CA GLY A 143 -12.04 2.34 -11.52
C GLY A 143 -11.20 2.31 -10.25
N LYS A 144 -11.57 3.06 -9.20
CA LYS A 144 -10.87 3.07 -7.92
C LYS A 144 -10.89 1.70 -7.23
N VAL A 145 -12.04 1.06 -7.13
CA VAL A 145 -12.18 -0.26 -6.51
C VAL A 145 -11.37 -1.29 -7.29
N ALA A 146 -11.45 -1.28 -8.63
CA ALA A 146 -10.67 -2.18 -9.48
C ALA A 146 -9.16 -1.99 -9.27
N GLU A 147 -8.67 -0.75 -9.23
CA GLU A 147 -7.25 -0.46 -8.99
C GLU A 147 -6.76 -0.97 -7.64
N LEU A 148 -7.56 -0.84 -6.58
CA LEU A 148 -7.18 -1.26 -5.24
C LEU A 148 -7.24 -2.78 -5.05
N ALA A 149 -8.18 -3.46 -5.73
CA ALA A 149 -8.46 -4.88 -5.51
C ALA A 149 -7.70 -5.80 -6.48
N LEU A 150 -7.49 -5.37 -7.74
CA LEU A 150 -7.10 -6.30 -8.82
C LEU A 150 -5.61 -6.30 -9.14
N GLY A 151 -4.85 -5.30 -8.68
CA GLY A 151 -3.43 -5.13 -9.01
C GLY A 151 -2.54 -6.34 -8.68
N TYR A 152 -2.94 -7.18 -7.74
CA TYR A 152 -2.17 -8.31 -7.24
C TYR A 152 -2.89 -9.65 -7.40
N GLN A 153 -3.46 -9.86 -8.59
CA GLN A 153 -4.18 -11.09 -8.96
C GLN A 153 -5.49 -11.29 -8.20
N GLY A 154 -6.04 -10.21 -7.61
CA GLY A 154 -7.35 -10.22 -6.98
C GLY A 154 -8.47 -10.62 -7.96
N SER A 155 -9.59 -11.08 -7.43
CA SER A 155 -10.79 -11.44 -8.17
C SER A 155 -12.02 -10.85 -7.50
N THR A 156 -13.21 -11.36 -7.79
CA THR A 156 -14.49 -10.89 -7.24
C THR A 156 -14.49 -10.76 -5.71
N GLY A 157 -13.94 -11.75 -5.00
CA GLY A 157 -13.80 -11.70 -3.54
C GLY A 157 -12.94 -10.52 -3.04
N ALA A 158 -11.89 -10.14 -3.77
CA ALA A 158 -11.09 -8.95 -3.43
C ALA A 158 -11.87 -7.65 -3.65
N LEU A 159 -12.69 -7.57 -4.72
CA LEU A 159 -13.58 -6.43 -4.96
C LEU A 159 -14.59 -6.26 -3.83
N ILE A 160 -15.24 -7.35 -3.40
CA ILE A 160 -16.20 -7.36 -2.28
C ILE A 160 -15.50 -6.87 -0.99
N THR A 161 -14.33 -7.42 -0.67
CA THR A 161 -13.56 -7.02 0.52
C THR A 161 -13.17 -5.54 0.50
N MET A 162 -12.96 -4.96 -0.69
CA MET A 162 -12.66 -3.53 -0.87
C MET A 162 -13.91 -2.64 -0.93
N GLY A 163 -15.09 -3.18 -0.60
CA GLY A 163 -16.33 -2.42 -0.50
C GLY A 163 -17.04 -2.17 -1.82
N ALA A 164 -16.85 -3.03 -2.83
CA ALA A 164 -17.49 -2.88 -4.14
C ALA A 164 -19.02 -2.80 -4.03
N LEU A 165 -19.61 -3.64 -3.18
CA LEU A 165 -21.06 -3.68 -2.97
C LEU A 165 -21.57 -2.42 -2.26
N ASP A 166 -20.84 -1.91 -1.28
CA ASP A 166 -21.15 -0.66 -0.57
C ASP A 166 -21.06 0.57 -1.49
N MET A 167 -20.32 0.45 -2.59
CA MET A 167 -20.21 1.49 -3.63
C MET A 167 -21.24 1.35 -4.74
N GLY A 168 -22.23 0.46 -4.58
CA GLY A 168 -23.36 0.29 -5.50
C GLY A 168 -23.10 -0.63 -6.69
N LEU A 169 -22.03 -1.45 -6.64
CA LEU A 169 -21.83 -2.54 -7.60
C LEU A 169 -22.63 -3.77 -7.18
N THR A 170 -23.13 -4.52 -8.15
CA THR A 170 -23.82 -5.80 -7.91
C THR A 170 -22.82 -6.97 -8.06
N GLU A 171 -23.12 -8.11 -7.43
CA GLU A 171 -22.26 -9.29 -7.54
C GLU A 171 -22.14 -9.78 -8.99
N GLU A 172 -23.20 -9.62 -9.79
CA GLU A 172 -23.22 -9.99 -11.23
C GLU A 172 -22.29 -9.13 -12.08
N GLU A 173 -22.02 -7.87 -11.68
CA GLU A 173 -21.10 -6.96 -12.41
C GLU A 173 -19.62 -7.32 -12.14
N LEU A 174 -19.31 -7.93 -10.98
CA LEU A 174 -17.92 -8.11 -10.55
C LEU A 174 -17.06 -8.96 -11.49
N PRO A 175 -17.54 -10.09 -12.06
CA PRO A 175 -16.76 -10.87 -13.01
C PRO A 175 -16.38 -10.08 -14.27
N ASP A 176 -17.29 -9.26 -14.79
CA ASP A 176 -17.03 -8.40 -15.96
C ASP A 176 -15.98 -7.33 -15.64
N ILE A 177 -16.06 -6.70 -14.47
CA ILE A 177 -15.05 -5.73 -14.00
C ILE A 177 -13.67 -6.37 -13.91
N VAL A 178 -13.57 -7.57 -13.33
CA VAL A 178 -12.29 -8.33 -13.26
C VAL A 178 -11.74 -8.59 -14.65
N SER A 179 -12.58 -9.05 -15.58
CA SER A 179 -12.20 -9.37 -16.96
C SER A 179 -11.68 -8.13 -17.69
N ARG A 180 -12.45 -7.03 -17.67
CA ARG A 180 -12.08 -5.75 -18.31
C ARG A 180 -10.80 -5.18 -17.75
N TRP A 181 -10.64 -5.21 -16.43
CA TRP A 181 -9.41 -4.71 -15.82
C TRP A 181 -8.18 -5.52 -16.25
N ARG A 182 -8.28 -6.85 -16.24
CA ARG A 182 -7.19 -7.74 -16.69
C ARG A 182 -6.86 -7.57 -18.15
N GLU A 183 -7.86 -7.33 -19.00
CA GLU A 183 -7.67 -7.06 -20.43
C GLU A 183 -6.98 -5.70 -20.67
N ALA A 184 -7.37 -4.67 -19.90
CA ALA A 184 -6.72 -3.36 -19.94
C ALA A 184 -5.28 -3.38 -19.38
N ASN A 185 -4.94 -4.33 -18.50
CA ASN A 185 -3.67 -4.43 -17.78
C ASN A 185 -2.93 -5.74 -18.08
N LYS A 186 -2.78 -6.09 -19.37
CA LYS A 186 -2.20 -7.37 -19.81
C LYS A 186 -0.79 -7.58 -19.26
N ARG A 187 0.06 -6.57 -19.25
CA ARG A 187 1.44 -6.68 -18.79
C ARG A 187 1.54 -6.89 -17.28
N ILE A 188 0.63 -6.31 -16.50
CA ILE A 188 0.54 -6.57 -15.05
C ILE A 188 0.10 -8.02 -14.82
N ARG A 189 -0.92 -8.48 -15.55
CA ARG A 189 -1.35 -9.89 -15.51
C ARG A 189 -0.21 -10.85 -15.86
N ASP A 190 0.50 -10.57 -16.93
CA ASP A 190 1.60 -11.42 -17.40
C ASP A 190 2.78 -11.41 -16.40
N LEU A 191 3.00 -10.30 -15.69
CA LEU A 191 3.98 -10.22 -14.61
C LEU A 191 3.65 -11.19 -13.47
N TRP A 192 2.38 -11.33 -13.07
CA TRP A 192 2.01 -12.29 -12.01
C TRP A 192 2.38 -13.72 -12.39
N TYR A 193 2.05 -14.13 -13.61
CA TYR A 193 2.35 -15.48 -14.10
C TYR A 193 3.84 -15.70 -14.31
N SER A 194 4.57 -14.70 -14.79
CA SER A 194 6.02 -14.77 -14.93
C SER A 194 6.71 -14.93 -13.56
N MET A 195 6.24 -14.23 -12.54
CA MET A 195 6.76 -14.35 -11.17
C MET A 195 6.45 -15.73 -10.57
N ASP A 196 5.25 -16.25 -10.80
CA ASP A 196 4.84 -17.57 -10.34
C ASP A 196 5.70 -18.66 -10.98
N ASN A 197 5.80 -18.67 -12.29
CA ASN A 197 6.61 -19.63 -13.06
C ASN A 197 8.09 -19.56 -12.67
N ALA A 198 8.65 -18.34 -12.53
CA ALA A 198 10.03 -18.15 -12.11
C ALA A 198 10.30 -18.69 -10.71
N ALA A 199 9.37 -18.46 -9.78
CA ALA A 199 9.49 -18.95 -8.41
C ALA A 199 9.41 -20.50 -8.36
N VAL A 200 8.44 -21.10 -9.09
CA VAL A 200 8.33 -22.56 -9.21
C VAL A 200 9.60 -23.15 -9.81
N GLN A 201 10.10 -22.59 -10.91
CA GLN A 201 11.34 -23.04 -11.56
C GLN A 201 12.52 -23.02 -10.59
N VAL A 202 12.75 -21.89 -9.92
CA VAL A 202 13.89 -21.73 -9.00
C VAL A 202 13.78 -22.65 -7.77
N ILE A 203 12.57 -22.89 -7.27
CA ILE A 203 12.33 -23.80 -6.14
C ILE A 203 12.58 -25.25 -6.52
N THR A 204 12.16 -25.65 -7.74
CA THR A 204 12.30 -27.06 -8.21
C THR A 204 13.68 -27.38 -8.76
N GLU A 205 14.23 -26.49 -9.56
CA GLU A 205 15.45 -26.73 -10.33
C GLU A 205 16.71 -26.12 -9.67
N GLY A 206 16.50 -25.19 -8.74
CA GLY A 206 17.58 -24.37 -8.19
C GLY A 206 18.02 -23.25 -9.13
N GLY A 207 19.18 -22.65 -8.81
CA GLY A 207 19.77 -21.60 -9.64
C GLY A 207 19.07 -20.23 -9.49
N SER A 208 19.03 -19.46 -10.56
CA SER A 208 18.41 -18.13 -10.56
C SER A 208 17.78 -17.77 -11.91
N THR A 209 16.74 -16.91 -11.87
CA THR A 209 16.08 -16.41 -13.07
C THR A 209 15.62 -14.96 -12.87
N GLY A 210 15.60 -14.19 -13.97
CA GLY A 210 15.23 -12.78 -13.96
C GLY A 210 13.79 -12.52 -14.42
N VAL A 211 13.06 -11.64 -13.74
CA VAL A 211 11.73 -11.17 -14.15
C VAL A 211 11.68 -9.65 -14.05
N ASN A 212 11.66 -8.96 -15.16
CA ASN A 212 11.49 -7.48 -15.24
C ASN A 212 12.40 -6.67 -14.30
N GLY A 213 13.66 -7.08 -14.15
CA GLY A 213 14.63 -6.41 -13.28
C GLY A 213 14.64 -6.91 -11.83
N LEU A 214 13.80 -7.87 -11.48
CA LEU A 214 13.90 -8.68 -10.28
C LEU A 214 14.75 -9.92 -10.57
N LEU A 215 15.52 -10.40 -9.60
CA LEU A 215 16.25 -11.65 -9.71
C LEU A 215 15.78 -12.60 -8.61
N LEU A 216 15.17 -13.71 -9.02
CA LEU A 216 14.80 -14.81 -8.12
C LEU A 216 15.97 -15.79 -8.08
N ALA A 217 16.31 -16.25 -6.88
CA ALA A 217 17.36 -17.27 -6.69
C ALA A 217 17.01 -18.19 -5.53
N ARG A 218 17.45 -19.45 -5.61
CA ARG A 218 17.48 -20.35 -4.46
C ARG A 218 18.84 -20.24 -3.80
N GLU A 219 18.85 -19.81 -2.56
CA GLU A 219 20.07 -19.58 -1.81
C GLU A 219 20.02 -20.39 -0.51
N TYR A 220 21.16 -21.00 -0.16
CA TYR A 220 21.31 -21.70 1.10
C TYR A 220 22.22 -20.89 2.02
N ASP A 221 21.71 -20.54 3.18
CA ASP A 221 22.48 -19.90 4.25
C ASP A 221 23.13 -20.99 5.08
N TYR A 222 24.43 -21.21 4.87
CA TYR A 222 25.20 -22.24 5.54
C TYR A 222 25.41 -21.96 7.03
N ASP A 223 25.42 -20.70 7.44
CA ASP A 223 25.62 -20.31 8.83
C ASP A 223 24.39 -20.67 9.69
N ASN A 224 23.19 -20.53 9.12
CA ASN A 224 21.92 -20.80 9.80
C ASN A 224 21.26 -22.11 9.34
N GLY A 225 21.84 -22.83 8.40
CA GLY A 225 21.25 -24.05 7.84
C GLY A 225 19.92 -23.81 7.12
N THR A 226 19.73 -22.64 6.49
CA THR A 226 18.43 -22.21 5.99
C THR A 226 18.42 -22.13 4.47
N ASP A 227 17.50 -22.88 3.85
CA ASP A 227 17.19 -22.80 2.42
C ASP A 227 16.16 -21.69 2.17
N CYS A 228 16.40 -20.81 1.20
CA CYS A 228 15.59 -19.66 0.90
C CYS A 228 15.34 -19.49 -0.60
N LEU A 229 14.10 -19.17 -0.97
CA LEU A 229 13.85 -18.43 -2.18
C LEU A 229 14.10 -16.95 -1.87
N THR A 230 15.01 -16.33 -2.61
CA THR A 230 15.28 -14.89 -2.52
C THR A 230 14.78 -14.16 -3.75
N ILE A 231 14.34 -12.92 -3.56
CA ILE A 231 13.99 -12.01 -4.67
C ILE A 231 14.80 -10.73 -4.48
N ARG A 232 15.81 -10.51 -5.32
CA ARG A 232 16.61 -9.28 -5.32
C ARG A 232 15.89 -8.17 -6.05
N LEU A 233 15.71 -7.06 -5.36
CA LEU A 233 15.07 -5.85 -5.85
C LEU A 233 16.07 -4.97 -6.63
N PRO A 234 15.61 -3.96 -7.40
CA PRO A 234 16.48 -3.00 -8.08
C PRO A 234 17.41 -2.22 -7.16
N SER A 235 17.04 -2.03 -5.89
CA SER A 235 17.89 -1.44 -4.84
C SER A 235 19.06 -2.34 -4.40
N GLY A 236 19.11 -3.60 -4.84
CA GLY A 236 20.03 -4.61 -4.37
C GLY A 236 19.57 -5.35 -3.12
N ARG A 237 18.57 -4.85 -2.40
CA ARG A 237 17.97 -5.52 -1.24
C ARG A 237 17.21 -6.78 -1.66
N LYS A 238 17.23 -7.82 -0.78
CA LYS A 238 16.54 -9.08 -1.03
C LYS A 238 15.30 -9.24 -0.13
N LEU A 239 14.27 -9.88 -0.69
CA LEU A 239 13.18 -10.49 0.07
C LEU A 239 13.50 -11.98 0.26
N TYR A 240 13.16 -12.51 1.44
CA TYR A 240 13.47 -13.89 1.82
C TYR A 240 12.19 -14.69 2.11
N TYR A 241 12.11 -15.89 1.52
CA TYR A 241 11.04 -16.87 1.72
C TYR A 241 11.69 -18.15 2.19
N ILE A 242 11.62 -18.40 3.50
CA ILE A 242 12.35 -19.45 4.20
C ILE A 242 11.75 -20.82 3.92
N SER A 243 12.59 -21.83 3.71
CA SER A 243 12.17 -23.21 3.41
C SER A 243 11.09 -23.28 2.34
N PRO A 244 11.36 -22.74 1.14
CA PRO A 244 10.39 -22.73 0.06
C PRO A 244 10.05 -24.16 -0.37
N GLY A 245 8.82 -24.38 -0.81
CA GLY A 245 8.37 -25.66 -1.30
C GLY A 245 7.20 -25.53 -2.26
N ILE A 246 7.03 -26.56 -3.08
CA ILE A 246 5.89 -26.67 -3.98
C ILE A 246 4.93 -27.71 -3.39
N GLY A 247 3.68 -27.30 -3.19
CA GLY A 247 2.57 -28.15 -2.78
C GLY A 247 1.48 -28.13 -3.83
N GLN A 248 0.30 -28.54 -3.44
CA GLN A 248 -0.93 -28.38 -4.21
C GLN A 248 -1.92 -27.50 -3.44
N ASN A 249 -2.56 -26.57 -4.14
CA ASN A 249 -3.63 -25.79 -3.58
C ASN A 249 -4.94 -26.60 -3.51
N GLU A 250 -5.99 -26.01 -2.96
CA GLU A 250 -7.33 -26.64 -2.85
C GLU A 250 -7.94 -27.05 -4.18
N TRP A 251 -7.44 -26.55 -5.31
CA TRP A 251 -7.86 -26.94 -6.67
C TRP A 251 -6.91 -27.93 -7.36
N GLY A 252 -5.96 -28.54 -6.61
CA GLY A 252 -5.00 -29.51 -7.16
C GLY A 252 -3.91 -28.92 -8.05
N ARG A 253 -3.74 -27.59 -8.11
CA ARG A 253 -2.71 -26.91 -8.89
C ARG A 253 -1.44 -26.71 -8.06
N PRO A 254 -0.25 -26.68 -8.68
CA PRO A 254 0.97 -26.34 -7.97
C PRO A 254 0.81 -25.03 -7.20
N SER A 255 1.22 -25.03 -5.95
CA SER A 255 1.16 -23.87 -5.04
C SER A 255 2.51 -23.67 -4.39
N ILE A 256 3.00 -22.44 -4.41
CA ILE A 256 4.24 -22.06 -3.74
C ILE A 256 3.95 -21.90 -2.25
N SER A 257 4.81 -22.44 -1.41
CA SER A 257 4.71 -22.26 0.04
C SER A 257 6.07 -21.97 0.67
N TYR A 258 6.06 -21.40 1.85
CA TYR A 258 7.27 -21.08 2.62
C TYR A 258 6.96 -21.02 4.12
N MET A 259 7.99 -21.07 4.97
CA MET A 259 7.84 -20.91 6.42
C MET A 259 7.83 -19.42 6.78
N GLY A 260 6.85 -18.99 7.55
CA GLY A 260 6.71 -17.60 7.94
C GLY A 260 5.72 -17.35 9.08
N MET A 261 5.72 -16.13 9.59
CA MET A 261 4.78 -15.69 10.61
C MET A 261 3.40 -15.42 9.98
N ASP A 262 2.41 -16.17 10.39
CA ASP A 262 1.03 -15.91 9.98
C ASP A 262 0.50 -14.61 10.59
N GLN A 263 -0.08 -13.74 9.77
CA GLN A 263 -0.48 -12.39 10.20
C GLN A 263 -1.69 -12.40 11.15
N LYS A 264 -2.56 -13.40 11.04
CA LYS A 264 -3.76 -13.52 11.87
C LYS A 264 -3.45 -14.20 13.20
N THR A 265 -2.82 -15.37 13.11
CA THR A 265 -2.58 -16.22 14.31
C THR A 265 -1.30 -15.87 15.06
N LYS A 266 -0.40 -15.06 14.45
CA LYS A 266 0.94 -14.73 14.97
C LYS A 266 1.79 -15.96 15.29
N ARG A 267 1.56 -17.07 14.58
CA ARG A 267 2.32 -18.32 14.71
C ARG A 267 3.22 -18.52 13.50
N TRP A 268 4.37 -19.09 13.74
CA TRP A 268 5.30 -19.55 12.70
C TRP A 268 4.75 -20.82 12.07
N LYS A 269 4.44 -20.79 10.78
CA LYS A 269 3.86 -21.93 10.07
C LYS A 269 4.16 -21.85 8.57
N ARG A 270 3.83 -22.93 7.86
CA ARG A 270 3.85 -22.92 6.39
C ARG A 270 2.71 -22.04 5.86
N ILE A 271 3.08 -21.17 4.93
CA ILE A 271 2.19 -20.19 4.33
C ILE A 271 2.23 -20.40 2.81
N GLU A 272 1.05 -20.48 2.20
CA GLU A 272 0.93 -20.49 0.75
C GLU A 272 1.08 -19.09 0.16
N THR A 273 1.63 -19.05 -1.06
CA THR A 273 1.76 -17.81 -1.83
C THR A 273 1.62 -18.11 -3.33
N TYR A 274 1.55 -17.04 -4.13
CA TYR A 274 1.36 -17.13 -5.57
C TYR A 274 1.99 -15.89 -6.24
N GLY A 275 2.11 -15.89 -7.56
CA GLY A 275 2.80 -14.85 -8.31
C GLY A 275 2.31 -13.44 -8.01
N GLY A 276 0.99 -13.21 -7.95
CA GLY A 276 0.43 -11.91 -7.59
C GLY A 276 0.84 -11.43 -6.19
N LYS A 277 0.94 -12.35 -5.22
CA LYS A 277 1.38 -12.02 -3.85
C LYS A 277 2.88 -11.75 -3.78
N LEU A 278 3.67 -12.45 -4.57
CA LEU A 278 5.10 -12.16 -4.72
C LEU A 278 5.32 -10.78 -5.34
N VAL A 279 4.54 -10.43 -6.39
CA VAL A 279 4.56 -9.10 -7.01
C VAL A 279 4.16 -8.02 -5.99
N GLU A 280 3.08 -8.23 -5.22
CA GLU A 280 2.68 -7.29 -4.15
C GLU A 280 3.83 -6.99 -3.19
N ASN A 281 4.49 -8.04 -2.70
CA ASN A 281 5.61 -7.89 -1.77
C ASN A 281 6.78 -7.11 -2.42
N CYS A 282 7.11 -7.39 -3.67
CA CYS A 282 8.14 -6.65 -4.42
C CYS A 282 7.76 -5.17 -4.60
N VAL A 283 6.53 -4.90 -5.02
CA VAL A 283 6.02 -3.53 -5.23
C VAL A 283 6.07 -2.72 -3.93
N GLN A 284 5.59 -3.29 -2.84
CA GLN A 284 5.62 -2.64 -1.52
C GLN A 284 7.06 -2.42 -1.01
N ALA A 285 7.94 -3.37 -1.29
CA ALA A 285 9.34 -3.27 -0.92
C ALA A 285 10.08 -2.20 -1.73
N ILE A 286 9.84 -2.11 -3.04
CA ILE A 286 10.40 -1.05 -3.90
C ILE A 286 9.87 0.32 -3.48
N ALA A 287 8.57 0.44 -3.21
CA ALA A 287 7.98 1.68 -2.69
C ALA A 287 8.64 2.13 -1.38
N ARG A 288 8.91 1.18 -0.48
CA ARG A 288 9.67 1.44 0.76
C ARG A 288 11.10 1.93 0.46
N ASP A 289 11.77 1.34 -0.52
CA ASP A 289 13.13 1.74 -0.88
C ASP A 289 13.16 3.15 -1.48
N CYS A 290 12.15 3.52 -2.28
CA CYS A 290 11.96 4.90 -2.73
C CYS A 290 11.76 5.87 -1.56
N LEU A 291 10.95 5.51 -0.57
CA LEU A 291 10.75 6.31 0.64
C LEU A 291 12.08 6.49 1.41
N ALA A 292 12.84 5.41 1.62
CA ALA A 292 14.12 5.48 2.32
C ALA A 292 15.09 6.42 1.64
N LEU A 293 15.26 6.29 0.32
CA LEU A 293 16.10 7.19 -0.46
C LEU A 293 15.63 8.65 -0.40
N SER A 294 14.32 8.88 -0.33
CA SER A 294 13.79 10.24 -0.19
C SER A 294 14.08 10.85 1.17
N ILE A 295 14.01 10.06 2.24
CA ILE A 295 14.41 10.49 3.58
C ILE A 295 15.88 10.91 3.57
N ASP A 296 16.78 10.06 3.07
CA ASP A 296 18.22 10.35 2.99
C ASP A 296 18.50 11.65 2.20
N ARG A 297 17.79 11.84 1.09
CA ARG A 297 17.96 13.05 0.26
C ARG A 297 17.44 14.32 0.94
N LEU A 298 16.32 14.26 1.66
CA LEU A 298 15.78 15.39 2.40
C LEU A 298 16.71 15.77 3.55
N GLU A 299 17.18 14.81 4.32
CA GLU A 299 18.15 15.04 5.40
C GLU A 299 19.45 15.67 4.86
N ALA A 300 19.99 15.15 3.75
CA ALA A 300 21.17 15.69 3.10
C ALA A 300 20.96 17.13 2.57
N ALA A 301 19.73 17.49 2.21
CA ALA A 301 19.34 18.84 1.79
C ALA A 301 19.04 19.80 2.95
N GLY A 302 19.21 19.38 4.22
CA GLY A 302 18.91 20.19 5.40
C GLY A 302 17.41 20.31 5.70
N LEU A 303 16.59 19.39 5.18
CA LEU A 303 15.15 19.33 5.42
C LEU A 303 14.85 18.15 6.35
N PRO A 304 14.92 18.33 7.68
CA PRO A 304 14.80 17.22 8.63
C PRO A 304 13.42 16.56 8.56
N VAL A 305 13.40 15.25 8.43
CA VAL A 305 12.16 14.47 8.39
C VAL A 305 11.71 14.17 9.83
N VAL A 306 10.64 14.79 10.28
CA VAL A 306 10.15 14.65 11.66
C VAL A 306 9.35 13.36 11.87
N PHE A 307 8.60 12.89 10.86
CA PHE A 307 7.97 11.56 10.83
C PHE A 307 7.48 11.24 9.41
N HIS A 308 7.05 10.02 9.20
CA HIS A 308 6.41 9.59 7.95
C HIS A 308 5.27 8.61 8.22
N VAL A 309 4.35 8.50 7.27
CA VAL A 309 3.21 7.58 7.30
C VAL A 309 3.11 6.88 5.96
N HIS A 310 3.40 5.58 5.93
CA HIS A 310 3.51 4.84 4.66
C HIS A 310 4.45 5.53 3.66
N CYS A 311 3.89 6.21 2.65
CA CYS A 311 4.62 6.94 1.60
C CYS A 311 4.59 8.46 1.78
N LEU A 312 3.91 8.97 2.80
CA LEU A 312 3.82 10.39 3.12
C LEU A 312 4.96 10.81 4.04
N LEU A 313 5.67 11.86 3.69
CA LEU A 313 6.77 12.45 4.46
C LEU A 313 6.33 13.77 5.09
N TYR A 314 6.75 13.99 6.32
CA TYR A 314 6.60 15.27 7.01
C TYR A 314 7.96 15.82 7.36
N THR A 315 8.26 17.02 6.89
CA THR A 315 9.47 17.77 7.24
C THR A 315 9.09 19.03 7.99
N SER A 316 10.01 19.56 8.80
CA SER A 316 9.82 20.81 9.52
C SER A 316 11.08 21.68 9.37
N PRO A 317 11.31 22.24 8.17
CA PRO A 317 12.43 23.17 8.00
C PRO A 317 12.22 24.40 8.87
N SER A 318 13.31 24.96 9.41
CA SER A 318 13.35 26.34 9.91
C SER A 318 13.18 27.27 8.72
N PRO A 319 12.41 28.36 8.82
CA PRO A 319 12.32 29.35 7.76
C PRO A 319 13.65 30.02 7.49
#